data_0ad9db3f725bb902351c7e4984d70a29
#
_entry.id   0ad9db3f725bb902351c7e4984d70a29
#
_cell.length_a   1.000
_cell.length_b   1.000
_cell.length_c   1.000
_cell.angle_alpha   90.00
_cell.angle_beta   90.00
_cell.angle_gamma   90.00
#
_symmetry.space_group_name_H-M   'P 1'
#
loop_
_entity.id
_entity.type
_entity.pdbx_description
1 polymer ?
#
loop_
_entity_poly.entity_id
_entity_poly.type
_entity_poly.pdbx_seq_one_letter_code
_entity_poly.pdbx_strand_id
1 'polypeptide(L)'
;MVNILHMKTVSQQAMHDIKHKAESAGYKMSDVCRVAEIDQAQVSRWLNGITEPLYGSVIKLDQAADALVSARLQVLNQAMEEAVK
;
A
#
# COMPACT_ATOMS: atom_id res chain seq x y z
N MET A 1 6.39 -9.14 29.63
CA MET A 1 5.57 -7.93 29.51
C MET A 1 5.84 -7.23 28.16
N VAL A 2 4.81 -6.97 27.42
CA VAL A 2 4.98 -6.34 26.10
C VAL A 2 5.39 -4.88 26.27
N ASN A 3 6.45 -4.47 25.58
CA ASN A 3 6.91 -3.09 25.63
C ASN A 3 6.09 -2.27 24.63
N ILE A 4 5.19 -1.45 25.13
CA ILE A 4 4.27 -0.64 24.33
C ILE A 4 5.04 0.31 23.38
N LEU A 5 6.24 0.76 23.78
CA LEU A 5 7.04 1.68 22.96
C LEU A 5 7.52 1.06 21.65
N HIS A 6 7.55 -0.25 21.55
CA HIS A 6 7.96 -0.97 20.34
C HIS A 6 6.77 -1.47 19.51
N MET A 7 5.54 -1.22 19.98
CA MET A 7 4.36 -1.64 19.25
C MET A 7 3.99 -0.60 18.20
N LYS A 8 3.69 -1.06 16.99
CA LYS A 8 3.16 -0.18 15.95
C LYS A 8 1.73 0.21 16.29
N THR A 9 1.37 1.45 15.99
CA THR A 9 -0.02 1.87 16.09
C THR A 9 -0.84 1.17 15.01
N VAL A 10 -2.16 1.22 15.13
CA VAL A 10 -3.07 0.67 14.12
C VAL A 10 -2.82 1.34 12.77
N SER A 11 -2.61 2.66 12.76
CA SER A 11 -2.33 3.41 11.53
C SER A 11 -1.01 2.99 10.90
N GLN A 12 0.03 2.81 11.70
CA GLN A 12 1.34 2.37 11.22
C GLN A 12 1.26 0.95 10.67
N GLN A 13 0.55 0.06 11.34
CA GLN A 13 0.36 -1.30 10.85
C GLN A 13 -0.40 -1.28 9.52
N ALA A 14 -1.43 -0.44 9.39
CA ALA A 14 -2.16 -0.29 8.14
C ALA A 14 -1.23 0.15 7.00
N MET A 15 -0.30 1.07 7.26
CA MET A 15 0.66 1.51 6.26
C MET A 15 1.56 0.38 5.79
N HIS A 16 2.03 -0.46 6.70
CA HIS A 16 2.84 -1.62 6.35
C HIS A 16 2.04 -2.66 5.57
N ASP A 17 0.77 -2.85 5.92
CA ASP A 17 -0.12 -3.76 5.20
C ASP A 17 -0.35 -3.29 3.77
N ILE A 18 -0.52 -1.99 3.56
CA ILE A 18 -0.68 -1.38 2.24
C ILE A 18 0.58 -1.63 1.39
N LYS A 19 1.74 -1.40 1.99
CA LYS A 19 3.02 -1.64 1.32
C LYS A 19 3.13 -3.11 0.89
N HIS A 20 2.82 -4.04 1.79
CA HIS A 20 2.84 -5.47 1.51
C HIS A 20 1.90 -5.84 0.37
N LYS A 21 0.69 -5.30 0.41
CA LYS A 21 -0.31 -5.55 -0.63
C LYS A 21 0.21 -5.11 -2.01
N ALA A 22 0.76 -3.91 -2.10
CA ALA A 22 1.30 -3.40 -3.35
C ALA A 22 2.49 -4.24 -3.84
N GLU A 23 3.41 -4.55 -2.95
CA GLU A 23 4.61 -5.33 -3.29
C GLU A 23 4.26 -6.74 -3.76
N SER A 24 3.23 -7.36 -3.18
CA SER A 24 2.79 -8.69 -3.61
C SER A 24 2.27 -8.70 -5.04
N ALA A 25 1.83 -7.56 -5.56
CA ALA A 25 1.38 -7.42 -6.94
C ALA A 25 2.49 -6.87 -7.87
N GLY A 26 3.69 -6.66 -7.34
CA GLY A 26 4.83 -6.18 -8.12
C GLY A 26 4.96 -4.67 -8.19
N TYR A 27 4.26 -3.94 -7.33
CA TYR A 27 4.34 -2.49 -7.30
C TYR A 27 5.17 -2.01 -6.12
N LYS A 28 5.67 -0.79 -6.24
CA LYS A 28 6.39 -0.12 -5.16
C LYS A 28 5.47 0.87 -4.46
N MET A 29 5.84 1.25 -3.23
CA MET A 29 5.07 2.26 -2.51
C MET A 29 5.01 3.58 -3.26
N SER A 30 6.04 3.91 -4.05
CA SER A 30 6.02 5.11 -4.91
C SER A 30 4.89 5.07 -5.93
N ASP A 31 4.53 3.89 -6.43
CA ASP A 31 3.41 3.75 -7.37
C ASP A 31 2.08 4.02 -6.66
N VAL A 32 1.93 3.53 -5.43
CA VAL A 32 0.75 3.76 -4.61
C VAL A 32 0.59 5.26 -4.33
N CYS A 33 1.68 5.93 -3.95
CA CYS A 33 1.67 7.37 -3.70
C CYS A 33 1.25 8.18 -4.92
N ARG A 34 1.72 7.76 -6.09
CA ARG A 34 1.37 8.43 -7.36
C ARG A 34 -0.13 8.32 -7.63
N VAL A 35 -0.70 7.14 -7.48
CA VAL A 35 -2.13 6.91 -7.71
C VAL A 35 -2.98 7.66 -6.68
N ALA A 36 -2.54 7.66 -5.42
CA ALA A 36 -3.26 8.33 -4.35
C ALA A 36 -3.05 9.85 -4.34
N GLU A 37 -2.07 10.34 -5.12
CA GLU A 37 -1.68 11.75 -5.14
C GLU A 37 -1.24 12.25 -3.76
N ILE A 38 -0.45 11.42 -3.07
CA ILE A 38 0.09 11.74 -1.75
C ILE A 38 1.62 11.77 -1.84
N ASP A 39 2.23 12.75 -1.17
CA ASP A 39 3.67 12.96 -1.18
C ASP A 39 4.40 11.74 -0.62
N GLN A 40 5.31 11.20 -1.41
CA GLN A 40 6.10 10.04 -1.06
C GLN A 40 6.97 10.26 0.19
N ALA A 41 7.50 11.46 0.37
CA ALA A 41 8.30 11.79 1.55
C ALA A 41 7.46 11.71 2.83
N GLN A 42 6.21 12.14 2.75
CA GLN A 42 5.27 12.05 3.86
C GLN A 42 5.00 10.59 4.23
N VAL A 43 4.72 9.76 3.22
CA VAL A 43 4.47 8.33 3.42
C VAL A 43 5.69 7.64 4.02
N SER A 44 6.89 8.02 3.60
CA SER A 44 8.13 7.48 4.14
C SER A 44 8.24 7.78 5.65
N ARG A 45 7.89 9.00 6.07
CA ARG A 45 7.90 9.35 7.49
C ARG A 45 6.90 8.52 8.29
N TRP A 46 5.74 8.25 7.71
CA TRP A 46 4.72 7.39 8.35
C TRP A 46 5.20 5.96 8.49
N LEU A 47 5.80 5.41 7.45
CA LEU A 47 6.33 4.04 7.47
C LEU A 47 7.47 3.88 8.47
N ASN A 48 8.28 4.92 8.65
CA ASN A 48 9.41 4.90 9.59
C ASN A 48 9.00 5.28 11.01
N GLY A 49 7.73 5.57 11.24
CA GLY A 49 7.23 5.88 12.58
C GLY A 49 7.60 7.26 13.09
N ILE A 50 8.07 8.15 12.20
CA ILE A 50 8.47 9.50 12.59
C ILE A 50 7.24 10.36 12.92
N THR A 51 6.19 10.22 12.11
CA THR A 51 4.92 10.90 12.36
C THR A 51 3.80 9.89 12.17
N GLU A 52 2.66 10.19 12.79
CA GLU A 52 1.47 9.32 12.72
C GLU A 52 0.72 9.57 11.41
N PRO A 53 0.35 8.52 10.67
CA PRO A 53 -0.43 8.69 9.46
C PRO A 53 -1.81 9.28 9.71
N LEU A 54 -2.27 10.12 8.78
CA LEU A 54 -3.61 10.67 8.83
C LEU A 54 -4.60 9.62 8.31
N TYR A 55 -5.71 9.46 9.01
CA TYR A 55 -6.72 8.43 8.68
C TYR A 55 -7.20 8.52 7.23
N GLY A 56 -7.56 9.72 6.78
CA GLY A 56 -8.01 9.92 5.40
C GLY A 56 -6.96 9.56 4.36
N SER A 57 -5.70 9.82 4.67
CA SER A 57 -4.59 9.48 3.77
C SER A 57 -4.38 7.97 3.72
N VAL A 58 -4.51 7.29 4.85
CA VAL A 58 -4.41 5.82 4.91
C VAL A 58 -5.46 5.19 4.02
N ILE A 59 -6.70 5.69 4.07
CA ILE A 59 -7.80 5.20 3.23
C ILE A 59 -7.49 5.40 1.75
N LYS A 60 -7.00 6.58 1.37
CA LYS A 60 -6.64 6.86 -0.02
C LYS A 60 -5.53 5.94 -0.52
N LEU A 61 -4.52 5.71 0.30
CA LEU A 61 -3.42 4.83 -0.04
C LEU A 61 -3.88 3.37 -0.18
N ASP A 62 -4.76 2.93 0.71
CA ASP A 62 -5.32 1.59 0.63
C ASP A 62 -6.13 1.39 -0.65
N GLN A 63 -6.98 2.36 -0.98
CA GLN A 63 -7.77 2.33 -2.21
C GLN A 63 -6.88 2.35 -3.45
N ALA A 64 -5.80 3.13 -3.43
CA ALA A 64 -4.84 3.17 -4.52
C ALA A 64 -4.13 1.82 -4.70
N ALA A 65 -3.74 1.19 -3.60
CA ALA A 65 -3.12 -0.14 -3.64
C ALA A 65 -4.09 -1.17 -4.20
N ASP A 66 -5.35 -1.13 -3.77
CA ASP A 66 -6.38 -2.04 -4.28
C ASP A 66 -6.60 -1.85 -5.78
N ALA A 67 -6.61 -0.61 -6.26
CA ALA A 67 -6.76 -0.33 -7.68
C ALA A 67 -5.61 -0.90 -8.50
N LEU A 68 -4.37 -0.78 -7.99
CA LEU A 68 -3.19 -1.33 -8.66
C LEU A 68 -3.24 -2.86 -8.68
N VAL A 69 -3.61 -3.48 -7.56
CA VAL A 69 -3.73 -4.94 -7.48
C VAL A 69 -4.78 -5.44 -8.47
N SER A 70 -5.94 -4.77 -8.53
CA SER A 70 -7.01 -5.13 -9.45
C SER A 70 -6.57 -5.01 -10.91
N ALA A 71 -5.86 -3.95 -11.26
CA ALA A 71 -5.34 -3.75 -12.60
C ALA A 71 -4.39 -4.87 -13.00
N ARG A 72 -3.53 -5.29 -12.06
CA ARG A 72 -2.58 -6.38 -12.30
C ARG A 72 -3.29 -7.69 -12.54
N LEU A 73 -4.31 -7.99 -11.73
CA LEU A 73 -5.11 -9.21 -11.87
C LEU A 73 -5.82 -9.25 -13.22
N GLN A 74 -6.36 -8.13 -13.68
CA GLN A 74 -7.01 -8.05 -14.98
C GLN A 74 -6.05 -8.38 -16.12
N VAL A 75 -4.82 -7.83 -16.06
CA VAL A 75 -3.80 -8.09 -17.06
C VAL A 75 -3.44 -9.59 -17.08
N LEU A 76 -3.25 -10.19 -15.91
CA LEU A 76 -2.92 -11.60 -15.79
C LEU A 76 -4.05 -12.49 -16.30
N ASN A 77 -5.30 -12.15 -15.98
CA ASN A 77 -6.46 -12.91 -16.45
C ASN A 77 -6.60 -12.86 -17.97
N GLN A 78 -6.37 -11.68 -18.57
CA GLN A 78 -6.39 -11.53 -20.03
C GLN A 78 -5.31 -12.38 -20.69
N ALA A 79 -4.10 -12.38 -20.13
CA ALA A 79 -2.99 -13.17 -20.65
C ALA A 79 -3.33 -14.67 -20.58
N MET A 80 -3.95 -15.12 -19.51
CA MET A 80 -4.36 -16.50 -19.34
C MET A 80 -5.46 -16.89 -20.36
N GLU A 81 -6.43 -16.02 -20.57
CA GLU A 81 -7.49 -16.27 -21.56
C GLU A 81 -6.92 -16.39 -22.96
N GLU A 82 -5.96 -15.52 -23.33
CA GLU A 82 -5.32 -15.57 -24.64
C GLU A 82 -4.49 -16.84 -24.80
N ALA A 83 -3.86 -17.31 -23.73
CA ALA A 83 -3.05 -18.53 -23.77
C ALA A 83 -3.90 -19.80 -23.97
N VAL A 84 -5.17 -19.76 -23.59
CA VAL A 84 -6.07 -20.92 -23.68
C VAL A 84 -6.70 -21.06 -25.06
N LYS A 85 -6.73 -20.02 -25.87
CA LYS A 85 -7.32 -20.05 -27.21
C LYS A 85 -6.55 -20.91 -28.19
#